data_dcea8ff7361173e575e9eb79b01b2798
#
_entry.id   dcea8ff7361173e575e9eb79b01b2798
#
_cell.length_a   1.000
_cell.length_b   1.000
_cell.length_c   1.000
_cell.angle_alpha   90.00
_cell.angle_beta   90.00
_cell.angle_gamma   90.00
#
_symmetry.space_group_name_H-M   'P 1'
#
loop_
_entity.id
_entity.type
_entity.pdbx_description
1 polymer ?
#
loop_
_entity_poly.entity_id
_entity_poly.type
_entity_poly.pdbx_seq_one_letter_code
_entity_poly.pdbx_strand_id
1 'polypeptide(L)'
;SKESDHNRSSGIEDIRTYRSLEVGDIVLLEDQINFTFRSALEGPFRKGENRFLDMSLPFDQEIQKVVCCAARRIGVPLRRGTYAGMLGPAFETAAEVRMLAYLNADVVGMSTVSEVVSARAVGLRVGALSLVTNKATGLSPSALSHEDALAVGTDTANGMLRLLSEVVSDLSDLTAVTPRD
;
A
#
# COMPACT_ATOMS: atom_id res chain seq x y z
N SER A 1 30.64 27.61 -23.50
CA SER A 1 29.42 27.60 -22.67
C SER A 1 28.64 26.34 -22.98
N LYS A 2 28.66 25.37 -22.07
CA LYS A 2 27.80 24.18 -22.11
C LYS A 2 26.72 24.42 -21.07
N GLU A 3 25.51 24.67 -21.56
CA GLU A 3 24.30 24.67 -20.75
C GLU A 3 24.06 23.25 -20.28
N SER A 4 24.04 23.08 -18.98
CA SER A 4 23.61 21.86 -18.30
C SER A 4 22.08 21.84 -18.32
N ASP A 5 21.51 21.03 -19.17
CA ASP A 5 20.10 20.64 -19.12
C ASP A 5 19.85 19.90 -17.81
N HIS A 6 19.34 20.61 -16.81
CA HIS A 6 18.69 20.03 -15.65
C HIS A 6 17.28 19.62 -16.10
N ASN A 7 17.18 18.40 -16.57
CA ASN A 7 15.90 17.73 -16.80
C ASN A 7 15.17 17.57 -15.45
N ARG A 8 14.40 18.60 -15.08
CA ARG A 8 13.37 18.49 -14.05
C ARG A 8 12.25 17.66 -14.67
N SER A 9 12.22 16.38 -14.36
CA SER A 9 11.02 15.58 -14.59
C SER A 9 9.88 16.28 -13.84
N SER A 10 8.98 16.87 -14.59
CA SER A 10 7.84 17.61 -14.04
C SER A 10 6.91 16.59 -13.37
N GLY A 11 6.42 16.89 -12.16
CA GLY A 11 5.51 16.05 -11.36
C GLY A 11 4.15 15.71 -12.01
N ILE A 12 4.09 15.76 -13.33
CA ILE A 12 2.95 15.35 -14.17
C ILE A 12 3.05 13.85 -14.52
N GLU A 13 4.26 13.25 -14.49
CA GLU A 13 4.44 11.82 -14.79
C GLU A 13 3.89 10.92 -13.66
N ASP A 14 4.00 11.36 -12.41
CA ASP A 14 3.50 10.58 -11.25
C ASP A 14 1.96 10.54 -11.19
N ILE A 15 1.28 11.57 -11.69
CA ILE A 15 -0.20 11.57 -11.82
C ILE A 15 -0.68 10.51 -12.83
N ARG A 16 0.17 10.10 -13.77
CA ARG A 16 -0.17 9.04 -14.74
C ARG A 16 -0.24 7.67 -14.08
N THR A 17 0.60 7.39 -13.09
CA THR A 17 0.62 6.10 -12.37
C THR A 17 -0.69 5.90 -11.63
N TYR A 18 -1.18 6.91 -10.90
CA TYR A 18 -2.47 6.89 -10.21
C TYR A 18 -3.65 6.60 -11.16
N ARG A 19 -3.61 7.12 -12.40
CA ARG A 19 -4.64 6.89 -13.43
C ARG A 19 -4.51 5.57 -14.16
N SER A 20 -3.41 4.84 -13.98
CA SER A 20 -3.11 3.60 -14.70
C SER A 20 -3.54 2.33 -13.97
N LEU A 21 -3.89 2.41 -12.68
CA LEU A 21 -4.38 1.27 -11.93
C LEU A 21 -5.78 0.89 -12.38
N GLU A 22 -6.00 -0.39 -12.59
CA GLU A 22 -7.29 -0.96 -12.98
C GLU A 22 -7.89 -1.78 -11.83
N VAL A 23 -9.22 -1.92 -11.86
CA VAL A 23 -9.91 -2.83 -10.93
C VAL A 23 -9.36 -4.23 -11.11
N GLY A 24 -8.95 -4.85 -10.01
CA GLY A 24 -8.26 -6.13 -10.02
C GLY A 24 -6.74 -6.05 -9.93
N ASP A 25 -6.13 -4.87 -10.08
CA ASP A 25 -4.69 -4.75 -9.86
C ASP A 25 -4.31 -5.04 -8.40
N ILE A 26 -3.22 -5.79 -8.22
CA ILE A 26 -2.58 -6.02 -6.91
C ILE A 26 -1.43 -5.03 -6.77
N VAL A 27 -1.46 -4.24 -5.71
CA VAL A 27 -0.48 -3.19 -5.42
C VAL A 27 0.37 -3.58 -4.21
N LEU A 28 1.67 -3.71 -4.40
CA LEU A 28 2.65 -3.79 -3.32
C LEU A 28 2.84 -2.39 -2.74
N LEU A 29 2.57 -2.22 -1.46
CA LEU A 29 2.71 -0.93 -0.80
C LEU A 29 4.16 -0.67 -0.45
N GLU A 30 4.69 0.46 -0.92
CA GLU A 30 6.06 0.92 -0.66
C GLU A 30 6.10 1.99 0.43
N ASP A 31 5.03 2.79 0.53
CA ASP A 31 4.88 3.85 1.52
C ASP A 31 3.41 4.08 1.87
N GLN A 32 3.15 4.91 2.88
CA GLN A 32 1.80 5.26 3.30
C GLN A 32 1.68 6.71 3.75
N ILE A 33 0.48 7.27 3.55
CA ILE A 33 0.10 8.59 4.05
C ILE A 33 -1.05 8.40 5.05
N ASN A 34 -0.89 8.91 6.27
CA ASN A 34 -1.93 8.85 7.29
C ASN A 34 -2.81 10.10 7.23
N PHE A 35 -3.93 10.02 6.54
CA PHE A 35 -4.97 11.06 6.50
C PHE A 35 -6.13 10.80 7.48
N THR A 36 -6.00 9.81 8.36
CA THR A 36 -6.99 9.59 9.41
C THR A 36 -6.89 10.65 10.50
N PHE A 37 -5.77 11.40 10.56
CA PHE A 37 -5.43 12.35 11.63
C PHE A 37 -5.47 11.71 13.03
N ARG A 38 -5.32 10.39 13.11
CA ARG A 38 -5.25 9.59 14.33
C ARG A 38 -3.99 8.74 14.31
N SER A 39 -3.48 8.40 15.49
CA SER A 39 -2.37 7.47 15.63
C SER A 39 -2.81 6.24 16.41
N ALA A 40 -2.37 5.07 15.95
CA ALA A 40 -2.55 3.82 16.71
C ALA A 40 -1.81 3.83 18.08
N LEU A 41 -0.90 4.80 18.27
CA LEU A 41 -0.12 4.99 19.49
C LEU A 41 -0.73 6.05 20.44
N GLU A 42 -1.94 6.53 20.17
CA GLU A 42 -2.66 7.42 21.08
C GLU A 42 -3.05 6.70 22.39
N GLY A 43 -3.09 7.46 23.49
CA GLY A 43 -3.49 6.95 24.79
C GLY A 43 -2.40 7.10 25.86
N PRO A 44 -2.58 6.52 27.05
CA PRO A 44 -1.62 6.61 28.12
C PRO A 44 -0.31 5.89 27.80
N PHE A 45 0.81 6.49 28.19
CA PHE A 45 2.13 5.91 28.00
C PHE A 45 2.29 4.62 28.80
N ARG A 46 2.73 3.55 28.15
CA ARG A 46 3.06 2.28 28.80
C ARG A 46 4.58 2.14 28.93
N LYS A 47 5.02 1.62 30.07
CA LYS A 47 6.45 1.40 30.33
C LYS A 47 7.03 0.45 29.27
N GLY A 48 8.09 0.90 28.59
CA GLY A 48 8.76 0.13 27.52
C GLY A 48 8.16 0.34 26.12
N GLU A 49 7.13 1.18 25.99
CA GLU A 49 6.55 1.52 24.70
C GLU A 49 7.44 2.50 23.92
N ASN A 50 7.70 2.22 22.65
CA ASN A 50 8.35 3.17 21.74
C ASN A 50 7.28 4.02 21.03
N ARG A 51 7.13 5.28 21.46
CA ARG A 51 6.18 6.21 20.84
C ARG A 51 6.74 7.02 19.68
N PHE A 52 8.04 7.18 19.65
CA PHE A 52 8.74 7.92 18.60
C PHE A 52 9.29 6.92 17.59
N LEU A 53 8.35 6.21 16.96
CA LEU A 53 8.64 5.15 16.02
C LEU A 53 9.20 5.73 14.70
N ASP A 54 10.34 5.23 14.27
CA ASP A 54 10.86 5.54 12.93
C ASP A 54 9.99 4.86 11.86
N MET A 55 9.34 5.67 11.05
CA MET A 55 8.49 5.26 9.93
C MET A 55 9.08 5.68 8.57
N SER A 56 10.37 5.95 8.50
CA SER A 56 11.06 6.29 7.23
C SER A 56 10.96 5.15 6.20
N LEU A 57 10.85 3.91 6.68
CA LEU A 57 10.59 2.71 5.88
C LEU A 57 9.50 1.89 6.58
N PRO A 58 8.21 2.20 6.35
CA PRO A 58 7.11 1.52 7.04
C PRO A 58 7.02 0.05 6.65
N PHE A 59 7.36 -0.26 5.40
CA PHE A 59 7.35 -1.61 4.87
C PHE A 59 8.78 -2.15 4.69
N ASP A 60 8.98 -3.40 5.06
CA ASP A 60 10.26 -4.07 5.05
C ASP A 60 10.72 -4.39 3.61
N GLN A 61 11.91 -3.93 3.25
CA GLN A 61 12.44 -4.08 1.89
C GLN A 61 12.75 -5.53 1.50
N GLU A 62 13.13 -6.39 2.46
CA GLU A 62 13.37 -7.80 2.15
C GLU A 62 12.05 -8.54 1.91
N ILE A 63 11.00 -8.23 2.68
CA ILE A 63 9.66 -8.75 2.40
C ILE A 63 9.17 -8.28 1.03
N GLN A 64 9.39 -7.02 0.68
CA GLN A 64 9.04 -6.51 -0.66
C GLN A 64 9.77 -7.27 -1.77
N LYS A 65 11.05 -7.59 -1.60
CA LYS A 65 11.81 -8.39 -2.57
C LYS A 65 11.22 -9.79 -2.72
N VAL A 66 10.89 -10.45 -1.60
CA VAL A 66 10.23 -11.77 -1.60
C VAL A 66 8.93 -11.71 -2.37
N VAL A 67 8.07 -10.74 -2.09
CA VAL A 67 6.79 -10.53 -2.79
C VAL A 67 7.01 -10.37 -4.30
N CYS A 68 7.97 -9.54 -4.71
CA CYS A 68 8.28 -9.33 -6.12
C CYS A 68 8.79 -10.61 -6.81
N CYS A 69 9.63 -11.39 -6.15
CA CYS A 69 10.15 -12.66 -6.67
C CYS A 69 9.03 -13.69 -6.81
N ALA A 70 8.20 -13.84 -5.78
CA ALA A 70 7.04 -14.73 -5.80
C ALA A 70 6.07 -14.36 -6.92
N ALA A 71 5.68 -13.09 -7.04
CA ALA A 71 4.78 -12.61 -8.09
C ALA A 71 5.29 -12.92 -9.50
N ARG A 72 6.58 -12.67 -9.77
CA ARG A 72 7.23 -13.01 -11.05
C ARG A 72 7.22 -14.51 -11.32
N ARG A 73 7.52 -15.33 -10.31
CA ARG A 73 7.58 -16.79 -10.42
C ARG A 73 6.25 -17.39 -10.82
N ILE A 74 5.15 -16.89 -10.25
CA ILE A 74 3.80 -17.42 -10.52
C ILE A 74 3.03 -16.66 -11.61
N GLY A 75 3.67 -15.64 -12.23
CA GLY A 75 3.07 -14.86 -13.31
C GLY A 75 1.91 -13.95 -12.88
N VAL A 76 1.89 -13.52 -11.60
CA VAL A 76 0.89 -12.56 -11.10
C VAL A 76 1.39 -11.13 -11.33
N PRO A 77 0.67 -10.29 -12.10
CA PRO A 77 1.02 -8.89 -12.26
C PRO A 77 1.00 -8.16 -10.92
N LEU A 78 2.05 -7.38 -10.64
CA LEU A 78 2.19 -6.62 -9.41
C LEU A 78 2.50 -5.17 -9.74
N ARG A 79 1.68 -4.26 -9.22
CA ARG A 79 1.93 -2.83 -9.22
C ARG A 79 2.63 -2.44 -7.94
N ARG A 80 3.12 -1.21 -7.86
CA ARG A 80 3.72 -0.63 -6.66
C ARG A 80 3.12 0.72 -6.41
N GLY A 81 3.00 1.13 -5.14
CA GLY A 81 2.40 2.42 -4.85
C GLY A 81 2.35 2.79 -3.39
N THR A 82 1.92 4.02 -3.16
CA THR A 82 1.70 4.64 -1.85
C THR A 82 0.23 4.54 -1.47
N TYR A 83 -0.02 4.09 -0.25
CA TYR A 83 -1.37 3.96 0.31
C TYR A 83 -1.76 5.19 1.13
N ALA A 84 -2.89 5.82 0.81
CA ALA A 84 -3.50 6.85 1.63
C ALA A 84 -4.57 6.25 2.55
N GLY A 85 -4.34 6.32 3.86
CA GLY A 85 -5.32 5.88 4.85
C GLY A 85 -6.28 6.99 5.20
N MET A 86 -7.57 6.78 4.94
CA MET A 86 -8.67 7.68 5.28
C MET A 86 -9.49 7.10 6.44
N LEU A 87 -10.23 7.96 7.13
CA LEU A 87 -11.02 7.51 8.28
C LEU A 87 -12.33 6.83 7.85
N GLY A 88 -12.96 7.30 6.77
CA GLY A 88 -14.30 6.86 6.39
C GLY A 88 -15.39 7.28 7.39
N PRO A 89 -16.61 6.68 7.38
CA PRO A 89 -17.05 5.63 6.44
C PRO A 89 -17.51 6.12 5.07
N ALA A 90 -17.56 7.46 4.85
CA ALA A 90 -17.86 8.01 3.53
C ALA A 90 -16.68 7.81 2.58
N PHE A 91 -16.97 7.52 1.32
CA PHE A 91 -15.98 7.59 0.26
C PHE A 91 -15.53 9.03 0.02
N GLU A 92 -14.34 9.18 -0.54
CA GLU A 92 -13.74 10.46 -0.85
C GLU A 92 -14.54 11.20 -1.93
N THR A 93 -14.60 12.53 -1.81
CA THR A 93 -15.08 13.40 -2.89
C THR A 93 -14.05 13.46 -4.03
N ALA A 94 -14.49 13.85 -5.22
CA ALA A 94 -13.58 14.03 -6.35
C ALA A 94 -12.48 15.09 -6.09
N ALA A 95 -12.70 16.04 -5.19
CA ALA A 95 -11.70 17.02 -4.78
C ALA A 95 -10.63 16.39 -3.87
N GLU A 96 -11.05 15.55 -2.92
CA GLU A 96 -10.14 14.78 -2.05
C GLU A 96 -9.32 13.79 -2.86
N VAL A 97 -9.91 13.10 -3.81
CA VAL A 97 -9.18 12.20 -4.72
C VAL A 97 -8.09 12.95 -5.49
N ARG A 98 -8.41 14.13 -6.04
CA ARG A 98 -7.39 14.97 -6.70
C ARG A 98 -6.29 15.42 -5.74
N MET A 99 -6.64 15.80 -4.52
CA MET A 99 -5.67 16.19 -3.48
C MET A 99 -4.73 15.02 -3.17
N LEU A 100 -5.25 13.81 -2.95
CA LEU A 100 -4.45 12.62 -2.69
C LEU A 100 -3.51 12.30 -3.85
N ALA A 101 -3.99 12.43 -5.10
CA ALA A 101 -3.17 12.26 -6.28
C ALA A 101 -2.01 13.28 -6.36
N TYR A 102 -2.22 14.54 -5.94
CA TYR A 102 -1.15 15.54 -5.84
C TYR A 102 -0.12 15.21 -4.76
N LEU A 103 -0.50 14.43 -3.76
CA LEU A 103 0.39 13.95 -2.70
C LEU A 103 1.04 12.61 -3.04
N ASN A 104 0.95 12.17 -4.30
CA ASN A 104 1.49 10.92 -4.81
C ASN A 104 0.92 9.68 -4.11
N ALA A 105 -0.36 9.71 -3.70
CA ALA A 105 -1.06 8.51 -3.30
C ALA A 105 -1.56 7.76 -4.54
N ASP A 106 -1.32 6.46 -4.60
CA ASP A 106 -1.72 5.59 -5.70
C ASP A 106 -3.03 4.85 -5.39
N VAL A 107 -3.23 4.48 -4.14
CA VAL A 107 -4.43 3.82 -3.63
C VAL A 107 -4.93 4.47 -2.35
N VAL A 108 -6.23 4.39 -2.12
CA VAL A 108 -6.88 4.94 -0.93
C VAL A 108 -7.75 3.88 -0.27
N GLY A 109 -7.83 3.90 1.06
CA GLY A 109 -8.71 3.01 1.80
C GLY A 109 -8.76 3.35 3.29
N MET A 110 -9.56 2.58 4.04
CA MET A 110 -9.91 2.85 5.44
C MET A 110 -9.23 1.90 6.43
N SER A 111 -8.21 1.16 5.99
CA SER A 111 -7.47 0.16 6.77
C SER A 111 -5.96 0.42 6.73
N THR A 112 -5.16 -0.61 7.03
CA THR A 112 -3.72 -0.71 6.78
C THR A 112 -2.85 0.22 7.65
N VAL A 113 -3.04 1.55 7.60
CA VAL A 113 -2.13 2.51 8.25
C VAL A 113 -1.99 2.27 9.75
N SER A 114 -3.11 2.12 10.46
CA SER A 114 -3.08 1.86 11.92
C SER A 114 -2.49 0.49 12.26
N GLU A 115 -2.74 -0.51 11.43
CA GLU A 115 -2.20 -1.87 11.56
C GLU A 115 -0.69 -1.87 11.37
N VAL A 116 -0.18 -1.17 10.35
CA VAL A 116 1.26 -1.01 10.08
C VAL A 116 1.95 -0.31 11.24
N VAL A 117 1.41 0.81 11.73
CA VAL A 117 1.96 1.53 12.88
C VAL A 117 1.99 0.65 14.13
N SER A 118 0.92 -0.08 14.40
CA SER A 118 0.83 -1.00 15.56
C SER A 118 1.85 -2.14 15.46
N ALA A 119 1.97 -2.76 14.29
CA ALA A 119 2.91 -3.85 14.06
C ALA A 119 4.36 -3.38 14.21
N ARG A 120 4.69 -2.23 13.62
CA ARG A 120 6.01 -1.61 13.75
C ARG A 120 6.34 -1.25 15.18
N ALA A 121 5.37 -0.77 15.95
CA ALA A 121 5.57 -0.41 17.36
C ALA A 121 5.94 -1.59 18.27
N VAL A 122 5.53 -2.80 17.90
CA VAL A 122 5.92 -4.04 18.60
C VAL A 122 7.11 -4.76 17.94
N GLY A 123 7.79 -4.08 17.00
CA GLY A 123 9.02 -4.58 16.38
C GLY A 123 8.82 -5.59 15.26
N LEU A 124 7.60 -5.72 14.72
CA LEU A 124 7.35 -6.61 13.58
C LEU A 124 7.87 -6.00 12.28
N ARG A 125 8.35 -6.87 11.40
CA ARG A 125 8.60 -6.55 9.99
C ARG A 125 7.29 -6.63 9.23
N VAL A 126 6.99 -5.64 8.38
CA VAL A 126 5.70 -5.51 7.71
C VAL A 126 5.88 -5.46 6.20
N GLY A 127 5.11 -6.25 5.47
CA GLY A 127 4.84 -6.09 4.05
C GLY A 127 3.32 -5.97 3.86
N ALA A 128 2.89 -5.21 2.86
CA ALA A 128 1.46 -5.05 2.60
C ALA A 128 1.14 -5.06 1.11
N LEU A 129 0.00 -5.65 0.79
CA LEU A 129 -0.60 -5.70 -0.53
C LEU A 129 -1.99 -5.08 -0.46
N SER A 130 -2.33 -4.29 -1.45
CA SER A 130 -3.67 -3.74 -1.64
C SER A 130 -4.27 -4.28 -2.94
N LEU A 131 -5.55 -4.62 -2.91
CA LEU A 131 -6.32 -5.01 -4.08
C LEU A 131 -7.17 -3.82 -4.51
N VAL A 132 -7.05 -3.40 -5.77
CA VAL A 132 -7.90 -2.35 -6.33
C VAL A 132 -9.29 -2.94 -6.61
N THR A 133 -10.25 -2.58 -5.77
CA THR A 133 -11.63 -3.08 -5.87
C THR A 133 -12.54 -2.21 -6.73
N ASN A 134 -12.22 -0.93 -6.83
CA ASN A 134 -12.98 0.07 -7.58
C ASN A 134 -12.10 1.26 -7.94
N LYS A 135 -12.50 2.02 -8.95
CA LYS A 135 -11.91 3.33 -9.25
C LYS A 135 -12.39 4.33 -8.19
N ALA A 136 -11.53 5.25 -7.77
CA ALA A 136 -11.90 6.30 -6.83
C ALA A 136 -12.90 7.31 -7.47
N THR A 137 -13.59 8.08 -6.62
CA THR A 137 -14.58 9.08 -7.04
C THR A 137 -14.03 10.03 -8.09
N GLY A 138 -14.77 10.20 -9.19
CA GLY A 138 -14.39 11.06 -10.30
C GLY A 138 -13.43 10.46 -11.31
N LEU A 139 -12.95 9.22 -11.11
CA LEU A 139 -12.14 8.47 -12.07
C LEU A 139 -12.98 7.49 -12.91
N SER A 140 -14.23 7.27 -12.53
CA SER A 140 -15.22 6.49 -13.27
C SER A 140 -16.55 7.26 -13.31
N PRO A 141 -17.36 7.13 -14.37
CA PRO A 141 -18.69 7.73 -14.45
C PRO A 141 -19.72 7.07 -13.52
N SER A 142 -19.47 5.85 -13.04
CA SER A 142 -20.37 5.12 -12.15
C SER A 142 -20.22 5.59 -10.70
N ALA A 143 -21.35 5.64 -9.97
CA ALA A 143 -21.33 5.85 -8.53
C ALA A 143 -20.63 4.67 -7.83
N LEU A 144 -19.89 4.96 -6.77
CA LEU A 144 -19.26 3.92 -5.94
C LEU A 144 -20.33 3.27 -5.04
N SER A 145 -20.29 1.93 -4.97
CA SER A 145 -21.04 1.17 -3.99
C SER A 145 -20.12 0.22 -3.24
N HIS A 146 -20.45 -0.05 -1.99
CA HIS A 146 -19.73 -1.07 -1.20
C HIS A 146 -19.91 -2.48 -1.78
N GLU A 147 -21.04 -2.73 -2.40
CA GLU A 147 -21.38 -4.01 -3.04
C GLU A 147 -20.49 -4.26 -4.25
N ASP A 148 -20.21 -3.22 -5.07
CA ASP A 148 -19.30 -3.32 -6.20
C ASP A 148 -17.85 -3.63 -5.75
N ALA A 149 -17.43 -3.06 -4.61
CA ALA A 149 -16.12 -3.34 -4.03
C ALA A 149 -15.99 -4.81 -3.58
N LEU A 150 -17.08 -5.43 -3.13
CA LEU A 150 -17.11 -6.85 -2.76
C LEU A 150 -17.19 -7.79 -3.98
N ALA A 151 -17.67 -7.31 -5.11
CA ALA A 151 -17.86 -8.07 -6.34
C ALA A 151 -16.60 -8.23 -7.19
N VAL A 152 -15.43 -7.79 -6.71
CA VAL A 152 -14.15 -7.97 -7.42
C VAL A 152 -13.92 -9.46 -7.67
N GLY A 153 -13.89 -9.80 -8.95
CA GLY A 153 -14.04 -11.14 -9.46
C GLY A 153 -13.15 -12.20 -8.79
N THR A 154 -13.66 -13.41 -8.72
CA THR A 154 -13.03 -14.59 -8.13
C THR A 154 -11.58 -14.81 -8.61
N ASP A 155 -11.29 -14.50 -9.87
CA ASP A 155 -9.95 -14.68 -10.45
C ASP A 155 -8.89 -13.77 -9.82
N THR A 156 -9.24 -12.52 -9.50
CA THR A 156 -8.31 -11.58 -8.85
C THR A 156 -8.07 -11.96 -7.39
N ALA A 157 -9.13 -12.35 -6.67
CA ALA A 157 -9.00 -12.87 -5.31
C ALA A 157 -8.12 -14.14 -5.29
N ASN A 158 -8.27 -15.04 -6.25
CA ASN A 158 -7.43 -16.23 -6.40
C ASN A 158 -5.97 -15.86 -6.71
N GLY A 159 -5.72 -14.85 -7.53
CA GLY A 159 -4.38 -14.32 -7.80
C GLY A 159 -3.70 -13.82 -6.52
N MET A 160 -4.41 -13.05 -5.71
CA MET A 160 -3.93 -12.56 -4.41
C MET A 160 -3.65 -13.71 -3.44
N LEU A 161 -4.56 -14.68 -3.31
CA LEU A 161 -4.39 -15.83 -2.43
C LEU A 161 -3.19 -16.69 -2.83
N ARG A 162 -3.00 -16.95 -4.13
CA ARG A 162 -1.84 -17.67 -4.65
C ARG A 162 -0.55 -16.93 -4.33
N LEU A 163 -0.51 -15.61 -4.54
CA LEU A 163 0.65 -14.79 -4.22
C LEU A 163 0.97 -14.83 -2.74
N LEU A 164 -0.03 -14.66 -1.87
CA LEU A 164 0.16 -14.73 -0.41
C LEU A 164 0.69 -16.09 0.04
N SER A 165 0.18 -17.20 -0.52
CA SER A 165 0.65 -18.55 -0.21
C SER A 165 2.13 -18.74 -0.55
N GLU A 166 2.56 -18.28 -1.72
CA GLU A 166 3.96 -18.33 -2.15
C GLU A 166 4.87 -17.45 -1.26
N VAL A 167 4.41 -16.22 -0.95
CA VAL A 167 5.16 -15.31 -0.08
C VAL A 167 5.35 -15.89 1.32
N VAL A 168 4.30 -16.46 1.90
CA VAL A 168 4.37 -17.09 3.23
C VAL A 168 5.34 -18.28 3.22
N SER A 169 5.32 -19.10 2.17
CA SER A 169 6.27 -20.20 2.00
C SER A 169 7.72 -19.68 1.95
N ASP A 170 8.00 -18.71 1.09
CA ASP A 170 9.35 -18.14 0.94
C ASP A 170 9.84 -17.47 2.24
N LEU A 171 8.96 -16.77 2.98
CA LEU A 171 9.32 -16.14 4.26
C LEU A 171 9.60 -17.19 5.35
N SER A 172 8.89 -18.32 5.35
CA SER A 172 9.14 -19.41 6.28
C SER A 172 10.53 -20.03 6.08
N ASP A 173 10.95 -20.19 4.85
CA ASP A 173 12.26 -20.70 4.49
C ASP A 173 13.39 -19.75 4.94
N LEU A 174 13.19 -18.43 4.80
CA LEU A 174 14.14 -17.41 5.28
C LEU A 174 14.30 -17.41 6.80
N THR A 175 13.21 -17.63 7.54
CA THR A 175 13.27 -17.68 9.02
C THR A 175 13.87 -18.98 9.55
N ALA A 176 13.78 -20.07 8.80
CA ALA A 176 14.40 -21.35 9.16
C ALA A 176 15.95 -21.36 9.02
N VAL A 177 16.50 -20.45 8.21
CA VAL A 177 17.95 -20.38 7.91
C VAL A 177 18.71 -19.46 8.87
N THR A 178 18.04 -18.59 9.63
CA THR A 178 18.70 -17.67 10.58
C THR A 178 18.43 -18.14 12.01
N PRO A 179 19.37 -18.85 12.70
CA PRO A 179 19.27 -19.04 14.13
C PRO A 179 19.25 -17.68 14.79
N ARG A 180 18.31 -17.45 15.70
CA ARG A 180 18.31 -16.26 16.56
C ARG A 180 19.42 -16.45 17.59
N ASP A 181 20.50 -15.69 17.44
CA ASP A 181 21.46 -15.47 18.52
C ASP A 181 20.87 -14.59 19.62
#